data_26f55fb76ab1a5e144ccd7f0658a3ed3
#
_entry.id   26f55fb76ab1a5e144ccd7f0658a3ed3
#
_cell.length_a   1.000
_cell.length_b   1.000
_cell.length_c   1.000
_cell.angle_alpha   90.00
_cell.angle_beta   90.00
_cell.angle_gamma   90.00
#
_symmetry.space_group_name_H-M   'P 1'
#
loop_
_entity.id
_entity.type
_entity.pdbx_description
1 polymer ?
#
loop_
_entity_poly.entity_id
_entity_poly.type
_entity_poly.pdbx_seq_one_letter_code
_entity_poly.pdbx_strand_id
1 'polypeptide(L)'
;MKKIAILTLACFIIFAFFISCKKEVAPPEPPPPPPPPAPVVEEQPVVEEVVEEVVEEVVEEPKLTEEEIYMQKSLEEMNVEAPLQMIHFDFDKFFIRDDAKPVLEANAEWLKKFTTIKIKIEGHCDERGTEEYNLALGERRSKSTVDYLVSLGISPDRMTIISYGKSQPLDPAHNEIAWQKNRRSQLKITGK
;
A
#
# COMPACT_ATOMS: atom_id res chain seq x y z
N MET A 1 40.34 36.23 35.90
CA MET A 1 41.58 36.75 35.29
C MET A 1 41.95 35.88 34.09
N LYS A 2 41.88 36.52 32.90
CA LYS A 2 42.73 36.28 31.73
C LYS A 2 42.64 34.85 31.10
N LYS A 3 42.44 34.60 29.79
CA LYS A 3 42.63 35.48 28.59
C LYS A 3 41.79 34.91 27.42
N ILE A 4 41.25 35.79 26.71
CA ILE A 4 40.78 35.77 25.33
C ILE A 4 41.94 35.29 24.40
N ALA A 5 41.67 34.43 23.45
CA ALA A 5 42.42 34.31 22.22
C ALA A 5 41.47 34.11 21.05
N ILE A 6 41.26 35.19 20.35
CA ILE A 6 40.69 35.32 19.01
C ILE A 6 41.72 34.78 18.03
N LEU A 7 41.37 33.89 17.13
CA LEU A 7 42.15 33.73 15.90
C LEU A 7 41.20 33.71 14.70
N THR A 8 41.37 34.75 13.94
CA THR A 8 40.72 35.15 12.72
C THR A 8 41.18 34.35 11.50
N LEU A 9 40.25 34.12 10.58
CA LEU A 9 40.36 34.34 9.14
C LEU A 9 41.23 33.40 8.28
N ALA A 10 40.59 32.63 7.45
CA ALA A 10 40.98 32.51 6.03
C ALA A 10 39.78 32.06 5.18
N CYS A 11 39.14 33.05 4.55
CA CYS A 11 38.34 32.85 3.34
C CYS A 11 39.21 32.29 2.23
N PHE A 12 38.89 31.11 1.71
CA PHE A 12 39.31 30.68 0.39
C PHE A 12 38.09 30.47 -0.47
N ILE A 13 37.78 31.51 -1.25
CA ILE A 13 36.77 31.46 -2.32
C ILE A 13 37.45 30.73 -3.49
N ILE A 14 37.07 29.48 -3.70
CA ILE A 14 37.37 28.78 -4.95
C ILE A 14 36.14 28.93 -5.85
N PHE A 15 36.28 29.91 -6.75
CA PHE A 15 35.33 30.12 -7.85
C PHE A 15 35.63 29.06 -8.92
N ALA A 16 34.95 27.93 -8.88
CA ALA A 16 35.01 26.95 -9.95
C ALA A 16 34.07 27.41 -11.07
N PHE A 17 34.67 27.85 -12.17
CA PHE A 17 34.04 28.10 -13.45
C PHE A 17 33.47 26.78 -13.99
N PHE A 18 32.17 26.58 -13.90
CA PHE A 18 31.48 25.59 -14.71
C PHE A 18 31.26 26.17 -16.11
N ILE A 19 32.13 25.78 -17.04
CA ILE A 19 31.91 25.96 -18.47
C ILE A 19 30.77 24.99 -18.84
N SER A 20 29.56 25.55 -18.98
CA SER A 20 28.40 24.86 -19.53
C SER A 20 28.58 24.71 -21.03
N CYS A 21 29.07 23.58 -21.50
CA CYS A 21 28.95 23.19 -22.89
C CYS A 21 27.48 22.97 -23.24
N LYS A 22 26.86 24.01 -23.80
CA LYS A 22 25.58 23.88 -24.48
C LYS A 22 25.77 23.04 -25.74
N LYS A 23 25.36 21.78 -25.70
CA LYS A 23 25.27 20.93 -26.87
C LYS A 23 24.07 21.41 -27.68
N GLU A 24 24.36 22.09 -28.77
CA GLU A 24 23.37 22.52 -29.75
C GLU A 24 22.83 21.27 -30.45
N VAL A 25 21.57 20.94 -30.16
CA VAL A 25 20.87 19.85 -30.81
C VAL A 25 20.37 20.40 -32.15
N ALA A 26 20.89 19.86 -33.26
CA ALA A 26 20.41 20.18 -34.58
C ALA A 26 18.90 19.85 -34.69
N PRO A 27 18.12 20.66 -35.44
CA PRO A 27 16.70 20.37 -35.64
C PRO A 27 16.54 19.07 -36.42
N PRO A 28 15.49 18.28 -36.16
CA PRO A 28 15.21 17.04 -36.87
C PRO A 28 14.93 17.32 -38.34
N GLU A 29 15.51 16.51 -39.20
CA GLU A 29 15.22 16.54 -40.64
C GLU A 29 13.74 16.27 -40.91
N PRO A 30 13.12 16.95 -41.90
CA PRO A 30 11.73 16.70 -42.27
C PRO A 30 11.57 15.27 -42.84
N PRO A 31 10.43 14.61 -42.58
CA PRO A 31 10.19 13.26 -43.08
C PRO A 31 10.18 13.24 -44.63
N PRO A 32 10.63 12.13 -45.23
CA PRO A 32 10.62 11.99 -46.67
C PRO A 32 9.19 12.02 -47.25
N PRO A 33 9.01 12.55 -48.46
CA PRO A 33 7.69 12.60 -49.10
C PRO A 33 7.14 11.20 -49.36
N PRO A 34 5.80 11.04 -49.29
CA PRO A 34 5.16 9.76 -49.55
C PRO A 34 5.41 9.28 -50.97
N PRO A 35 5.51 7.95 -51.18
CA PRO A 35 5.68 7.39 -52.54
C PRO A 35 4.45 7.67 -53.43
N PRO A 36 4.65 7.81 -54.73
CA PRO A 36 3.55 8.07 -55.67
C PRO A 36 2.56 6.90 -55.69
N PRO A 37 1.27 7.16 -55.94
CA PRO A 37 0.25 6.11 -55.99
C PRO A 37 0.52 5.17 -57.17
N ALA A 38 0.39 3.86 -56.90
CA ALA A 38 0.48 2.83 -57.94
C ALA A 38 -0.65 2.95 -58.94
N PRO A 39 -0.42 2.55 -60.23
CA PRO A 39 -1.44 2.66 -61.25
C PRO A 39 -2.64 1.76 -60.95
N VAL A 40 -3.82 2.36 -61.09
CA VAL A 40 -5.11 1.68 -61.00
C VAL A 40 -5.24 0.72 -62.16
N VAL A 41 -5.24 -0.58 -61.87
CA VAL A 41 -5.64 -1.61 -62.82
C VAL A 41 -7.15 -1.75 -62.74
N GLU A 42 -7.87 -1.36 -63.79
CA GLU A 42 -9.30 -1.66 -63.93
C GLU A 42 -9.47 -3.17 -64.14
N GLU A 43 -9.92 -3.87 -63.08
CA GLU A 43 -10.44 -5.23 -63.18
C GLU A 43 -11.96 -5.21 -63.25
N GLN A 44 -12.50 -5.91 -64.27
CA GLN A 44 -13.93 -6.04 -64.49
C GLN A 44 -14.63 -6.86 -63.40
N PRO A 45 -15.95 -6.68 -63.20
CA PRO A 45 -16.65 -7.34 -62.10
C PRO A 45 -16.83 -8.84 -62.38
N VAL A 46 -16.14 -9.65 -61.65
CA VAL A 46 -16.49 -11.07 -61.47
C VAL A 46 -17.56 -11.12 -60.38
N VAL A 47 -18.77 -11.52 -60.76
CA VAL A 47 -19.84 -11.81 -59.83
C VAL A 47 -19.50 -13.14 -59.17
N GLU A 48 -18.89 -13.08 -58.01
CA GLU A 48 -18.76 -14.22 -57.11
C GLU A 48 -19.83 -14.12 -56.01
N GLU A 49 -20.65 -15.16 -56.01
CA GLU A 49 -21.73 -15.40 -55.08
C GLU A 49 -21.15 -15.43 -53.62
N VAL A 50 -21.31 -14.33 -52.89
CA VAL A 50 -20.87 -14.24 -51.50
C VAL A 50 -21.81 -15.08 -50.65
N VAL A 51 -21.40 -16.30 -50.33
CA VAL A 51 -21.95 -17.02 -49.21
C VAL A 51 -21.59 -16.23 -47.96
N GLU A 52 -22.59 -15.55 -47.40
CA GLU A 52 -22.50 -14.86 -46.11
C GLU A 52 -22.33 -15.92 -45.03
N GLU A 53 -21.08 -16.27 -44.74
CA GLU A 53 -20.71 -17.00 -43.54
C GLU A 53 -20.92 -16.02 -42.34
N VAL A 54 -22.08 -16.12 -41.70
CA VAL A 54 -22.35 -15.44 -40.47
C VAL A 54 -21.39 -16.00 -39.44
N VAL A 55 -20.24 -15.34 -39.29
CA VAL A 55 -19.35 -15.54 -38.16
C VAL A 55 -20.11 -14.99 -36.95
N GLU A 56 -20.76 -15.86 -36.22
CA GLU A 56 -21.33 -15.59 -34.92
C GLU A 56 -20.16 -15.23 -34.02
N GLU A 57 -19.86 -13.91 -33.89
CA GLU A 57 -18.89 -13.38 -32.97
C GLU A 57 -19.41 -13.73 -31.56
N VAL A 58 -18.88 -14.83 -31.02
CA VAL A 58 -19.12 -15.20 -29.61
C VAL A 58 -18.52 -14.09 -28.77
N VAL A 59 -19.36 -13.12 -28.40
CA VAL A 59 -19.03 -12.13 -27.39
C VAL A 59 -18.85 -12.89 -26.09
N GLU A 60 -17.62 -13.31 -25.78
CA GLU A 60 -17.29 -13.84 -24.46
C GLU A 60 -17.62 -12.73 -23.44
N GLU A 61 -18.61 -12.96 -22.61
CA GLU A 61 -18.90 -12.09 -21.49
C GLU A 61 -17.60 -11.90 -20.68
N PRO A 62 -17.22 -10.65 -20.36
CA PRO A 62 -15.98 -10.38 -19.62
C PRO A 62 -16.03 -11.13 -18.30
N LYS A 63 -15.22 -12.16 -18.15
CA LYS A 63 -15.05 -12.87 -16.88
C LYS A 63 -14.47 -11.90 -15.87
N LEU A 64 -15.23 -11.65 -14.81
CA LEU A 64 -14.76 -10.84 -13.67
C LEU A 64 -13.44 -11.41 -13.13
N THR A 65 -12.53 -10.53 -12.80
CA THR A 65 -11.27 -10.91 -12.15
C THR A 65 -11.54 -11.39 -10.72
N GLU A 66 -10.61 -12.16 -10.14
CA GLU A 66 -10.70 -12.59 -8.74
C GLU A 66 -10.86 -11.39 -7.78
N GLU A 67 -10.24 -10.27 -8.10
CA GLU A 67 -10.34 -9.03 -7.33
C GLU A 67 -11.74 -8.43 -7.40
N GLU A 68 -12.34 -8.36 -8.58
CA GLU A 68 -13.70 -7.87 -8.76
C GLU A 68 -14.73 -8.77 -8.05
N ILE A 69 -14.55 -10.09 -8.12
CA ILE A 69 -15.39 -11.05 -7.40
C ILE A 69 -15.24 -10.85 -5.88
N TYR A 70 -14.01 -10.68 -5.38
CA TYR A 70 -13.75 -10.44 -3.97
C TYR A 70 -14.42 -9.13 -3.49
N MET A 71 -14.37 -8.07 -4.31
CA MET A 71 -14.96 -6.77 -3.98
C MET A 71 -16.50 -6.77 -3.99
N GLN A 72 -17.17 -7.80 -4.50
CA GLN A 72 -18.63 -7.96 -4.41
C GLN A 72 -19.10 -8.51 -3.06
N LYS A 73 -18.20 -9.13 -2.28
CA LYS A 73 -18.54 -9.72 -0.97
C LYS A 73 -18.94 -8.65 0.04
N SER A 74 -19.74 -9.03 1.02
CA SER A 74 -20.05 -8.18 2.17
C SER A 74 -18.78 -7.94 3.03
N LEU A 75 -18.79 -6.88 3.84
CA LEU A 75 -17.67 -6.60 4.75
C LEU A 75 -17.46 -7.73 5.77
N GLU A 76 -18.52 -8.42 6.15
CA GLU A 76 -18.46 -9.55 7.09
C GLU A 76 -17.73 -10.74 6.45
N GLU A 77 -18.12 -11.14 5.24
CA GLU A 77 -17.45 -12.19 4.47
C GLU A 77 -15.99 -11.84 4.21
N MET A 78 -15.71 -10.58 3.84
CA MET A 78 -14.33 -10.12 3.65
C MET A 78 -13.49 -10.26 4.93
N ASN A 79 -14.02 -9.91 6.11
CA ASN A 79 -13.31 -10.05 7.37
C ASN A 79 -13.05 -11.50 7.80
N VAL A 80 -13.91 -12.44 7.35
CA VAL A 80 -13.69 -13.88 7.58
C VAL A 80 -12.62 -14.45 6.66
N GLU A 81 -12.61 -14.03 5.40
CA GLU A 81 -11.76 -14.60 4.36
C GLU A 81 -10.42 -13.85 4.18
N ALA A 82 -10.35 -12.56 4.59
CA ALA A 82 -9.13 -11.78 4.42
C ALA A 82 -7.95 -12.40 5.16
N PRO A 83 -6.80 -12.50 4.53
CA PRO A 83 -5.60 -13.05 5.16
C PRO A 83 -4.94 -12.07 6.14
N LEU A 84 -5.65 -11.01 6.55
CA LEU A 84 -5.13 -9.99 7.47
C LEU A 84 -4.92 -10.60 8.86
N GLN A 85 -3.67 -10.76 9.23
CA GLN A 85 -3.30 -11.36 10.50
C GLN A 85 -3.04 -10.29 11.56
N MET A 86 -3.44 -10.60 12.81
CA MET A 86 -3.12 -9.78 13.96
C MET A 86 -1.65 -9.93 14.36
N ILE A 87 -1.11 -8.92 15.03
CA ILE A 87 0.23 -8.95 15.60
C ILE A 87 0.17 -8.87 17.13
N HIS A 88 1.21 -9.37 17.78
CA HIS A 88 1.30 -9.42 19.24
C HIS A 88 2.44 -8.55 19.76
N PHE A 89 2.30 -8.13 21.02
CA PHE A 89 3.25 -7.26 21.70
C PHE A 89 3.75 -7.90 23.00
N ASP A 90 4.94 -7.49 23.39
CA ASP A 90 5.46 -7.84 24.73
C ASP A 90 4.71 -7.10 25.82
N PHE A 91 4.88 -7.57 27.04
CA PHE A 91 4.30 -6.93 28.21
C PHE A 91 4.76 -5.47 28.31
N ASP A 92 3.80 -4.58 28.46
CA ASP A 92 4.02 -3.13 28.60
C ASP A 92 4.77 -2.47 27.43
N LYS A 93 4.76 -3.10 26.25
CA LYS A 93 5.40 -2.57 25.04
C LYS A 93 4.37 -2.28 23.97
N PHE A 94 4.73 -1.33 23.09
CA PHE A 94 3.99 -0.95 21.88
C PHE A 94 4.87 -0.95 20.63
N PHE A 95 6.15 -1.31 20.75
CA PHE A 95 7.04 -1.45 19.61
C PHE A 95 6.74 -2.73 18.82
N ILE A 96 6.82 -2.64 17.48
CA ILE A 96 6.66 -3.80 16.61
C ILE A 96 7.81 -4.78 16.86
N ARG A 97 7.46 -6.00 17.19
CA ARG A 97 8.42 -7.11 17.38
C ARG A 97 8.99 -7.57 16.05
N ASP A 98 10.18 -8.15 16.05
CA ASP A 98 10.80 -8.63 14.82
C ASP A 98 9.99 -9.75 14.14
N ASP A 99 9.35 -10.62 14.92
CA ASP A 99 8.48 -11.68 14.42
C ASP A 99 7.13 -11.16 13.86
N ALA A 100 6.73 -9.94 14.22
CA ALA A 100 5.53 -9.28 13.71
C ALA A 100 5.76 -8.56 12.37
N LYS A 101 7.02 -8.22 12.02
CA LYS A 101 7.33 -7.51 10.78
C LYS A 101 6.90 -8.28 9.53
N PRO A 102 7.28 -9.56 9.34
CA PRO A 102 6.84 -10.31 8.16
C PRO A 102 5.32 -10.47 8.08
N VAL A 103 4.62 -10.51 9.22
CA VAL A 103 3.15 -10.53 9.25
C VAL A 103 2.57 -9.21 8.70
N LEU A 104 3.11 -8.06 9.13
CA LEU A 104 2.68 -6.76 8.63
C LEU A 104 3.08 -6.53 7.16
N GLU A 105 4.20 -7.07 6.72
CA GLU A 105 4.61 -7.05 5.30
C GLU A 105 3.61 -7.82 4.44
N ALA A 106 3.20 -9.03 4.86
CA ALA A 106 2.18 -9.82 4.17
C ALA A 106 0.82 -9.10 4.14
N ASN A 107 0.41 -8.50 5.27
CA ASN A 107 -0.80 -7.67 5.33
C ASN A 107 -0.72 -6.47 4.38
N ALA A 108 0.45 -5.80 4.30
CA ALA A 108 0.66 -4.66 3.42
C ALA A 108 0.60 -5.07 1.93
N GLU A 109 1.19 -6.20 1.55
CA GLU A 109 1.10 -6.72 0.17
C GLU A 109 -0.35 -6.99 -0.23
N TRP A 110 -1.13 -7.59 0.65
CA TRP A 110 -2.55 -7.77 0.39
C TRP A 110 -3.30 -6.43 0.27
N LEU A 111 -3.04 -5.46 1.15
CA LEU A 111 -3.65 -4.14 1.10
C LEU A 111 -3.25 -3.32 -0.14
N LYS A 112 -2.08 -3.57 -0.72
CA LYS A 112 -1.65 -2.95 -1.98
C LYS A 112 -2.41 -3.53 -3.17
N LYS A 113 -2.76 -4.82 -3.14
CA LYS A 113 -3.59 -5.45 -4.17
C LYS A 113 -5.00 -4.85 -4.18
N PHE A 114 -5.60 -4.60 -3.01
CA PHE A 114 -6.95 -4.04 -2.85
C PHE A 114 -6.88 -2.58 -2.40
N THR A 115 -6.65 -1.66 -3.33
CA THR A 115 -6.32 -0.26 -3.03
C THR A 115 -7.46 0.55 -2.43
N THR A 116 -8.71 0.17 -2.66
CA THR A 116 -9.91 0.87 -2.15
C THR A 116 -10.30 0.43 -0.74
N ILE A 117 -9.84 -0.73 -0.28
CA ILE A 117 -10.19 -1.25 1.04
C ILE A 117 -9.67 -0.33 2.15
N LYS A 118 -10.57 -0.02 3.08
CA LYS A 118 -10.29 0.72 4.31
C LYS A 118 -10.29 -0.24 5.49
N ILE A 119 -9.36 -0.05 6.40
CA ILE A 119 -9.21 -0.89 7.59
C ILE A 119 -9.26 -0.07 8.87
N LYS A 120 -9.71 -0.71 9.93
CA LYS A 120 -9.61 -0.24 11.30
C LYS A 120 -8.61 -1.11 12.05
N ILE A 121 -7.71 -0.49 12.79
CA ILE A 121 -6.69 -1.15 13.59
C ILE A 121 -7.07 -1.03 15.05
N GLU A 122 -7.38 -2.16 15.66
CA GLU A 122 -7.87 -2.28 17.02
C GLU A 122 -6.71 -2.65 17.96
N GLY A 123 -6.45 -1.81 18.97
CA GLY A 123 -5.41 -2.04 19.99
C GLY A 123 -5.98 -2.64 21.24
N HIS A 124 -5.36 -3.73 21.70
CA HIS A 124 -5.79 -4.49 22.87
C HIS A 124 -4.64 -4.72 23.84
N CYS A 125 -5.00 -4.87 25.10
CA CYS A 125 -4.08 -5.15 26.20
C CYS A 125 -4.53 -6.36 27.00
N ASP A 126 -3.64 -6.90 27.83
CA ASP A 126 -4.02 -7.85 28.85
C ASP A 126 -4.73 -7.13 30.05
N GLU A 127 -5.25 -7.88 30.96
CA GLU A 127 -6.09 -7.37 32.06
C GLU A 127 -5.35 -6.56 33.12
N ARG A 128 -4.01 -6.62 33.17
CA ARG A 128 -3.20 -6.00 34.21
C ARG A 128 -3.14 -4.48 34.04
N GLY A 129 -3.19 -3.75 35.15
CA GLY A 129 -3.18 -2.29 35.16
C GLY A 129 -4.57 -1.66 35.13
N THR A 130 -4.61 -0.32 35.13
CA THR A 130 -5.87 0.44 35.09
C THR A 130 -6.50 0.47 33.70
N GLU A 131 -7.77 0.83 33.62
CA GLU A 131 -8.47 0.97 32.34
C GLU A 131 -7.85 2.07 31.48
N GLU A 132 -7.62 3.24 32.07
CA GLU A 132 -7.07 4.42 31.42
C GLU A 132 -5.68 4.14 30.83
N TYR A 133 -4.83 3.47 31.64
CA TYR A 133 -3.50 3.07 31.19
C TYR A 133 -3.57 2.14 29.98
N ASN A 134 -4.44 1.13 30.04
CA ASN A 134 -4.59 0.15 28.97
C ASN A 134 -5.21 0.76 27.70
N LEU A 135 -6.14 1.70 27.83
CA LEU A 135 -6.66 2.45 26.69
C LEU A 135 -5.53 3.21 25.98
N ALA A 136 -4.70 3.95 26.74
CA ALA A 136 -3.56 4.66 26.18
C ALA A 136 -2.50 3.72 25.57
N LEU A 137 -2.25 2.56 26.19
CA LEU A 137 -1.31 1.56 25.68
C LEU A 137 -1.83 0.91 24.39
N GLY A 138 -3.12 0.57 24.34
CA GLY A 138 -3.77 0.02 23.14
C GLY A 138 -3.75 1.01 21.98
N GLU A 139 -3.97 2.30 22.23
CA GLU A 139 -3.86 3.35 21.22
C GLU A 139 -2.43 3.43 20.65
N ARG A 140 -1.40 3.42 21.52
CA ARG A 140 0.01 3.41 21.07
C ARG A 140 0.34 2.19 20.23
N ARG A 141 -0.20 1.01 20.54
CA ARG A 141 -0.05 -0.23 19.76
C ARG A 141 -0.66 -0.10 18.38
N SER A 142 -1.92 0.37 18.30
CA SER A 142 -2.59 0.63 17.03
C SER A 142 -1.82 1.65 16.20
N LYS A 143 -1.35 2.75 16.83
CA LYS A 143 -0.56 3.76 16.14
C LYS A 143 0.76 3.20 15.60
N SER A 144 1.50 2.41 16.37
CA SER A 144 2.74 1.78 15.89
C SER A 144 2.49 0.85 14.70
N THR A 145 1.35 0.15 14.70
CA THR A 145 0.93 -0.69 13.57
C THR A 145 0.65 0.15 12.33
N VAL A 146 -0.08 1.27 12.47
CA VAL A 146 -0.31 2.23 11.38
C VAL A 146 0.99 2.78 10.84
N ASP A 147 1.86 3.29 11.73
CA ASP A 147 3.13 3.91 11.34
C ASP A 147 4.01 2.92 10.54
N TYR A 148 4.01 1.64 10.93
CA TYR A 148 4.73 0.59 10.19
C TYR A 148 4.09 0.32 8.81
N LEU A 149 2.76 0.17 8.71
CA LEU A 149 2.06 -0.01 7.43
C LEU A 149 2.25 1.19 6.49
N VAL A 150 2.29 2.42 7.03
CA VAL A 150 2.61 3.63 6.26
C VAL A 150 4.04 3.55 5.70
N SER A 151 5.00 3.08 6.50
CA SER A 151 6.39 2.88 6.04
C SER A 151 6.50 1.84 4.92
N LEU A 152 5.55 0.90 4.86
CA LEU A 152 5.41 -0.08 3.78
C LEU A 152 4.61 0.45 2.57
N GLY A 153 4.14 1.70 2.61
CA GLY A 153 3.48 2.37 1.48
C GLY A 153 1.94 2.33 1.50
N ILE A 154 1.31 1.94 2.61
CA ILE A 154 -0.15 2.03 2.75
C ILE A 154 -0.54 3.46 3.12
N SER A 155 -1.51 4.06 2.39
CA SER A 155 -1.98 5.41 2.65
C SER A 155 -2.64 5.52 4.03
N PRO A 156 -2.29 6.53 4.85
CA PRO A 156 -2.91 6.75 6.17
C PRO A 156 -4.42 6.98 6.10
N ASP A 157 -4.94 7.55 5.01
CA ASP A 157 -6.38 7.82 4.82
C ASP A 157 -7.23 6.53 4.73
N ARG A 158 -6.58 5.40 4.52
CA ARG A 158 -7.22 4.08 4.48
C ARG A 158 -7.29 3.42 5.85
N MET A 159 -6.70 4.02 6.88
CA MET A 159 -6.51 3.42 8.18
C MET A 159 -7.12 4.28 9.28
N THR A 160 -7.88 3.67 10.15
CA THR A 160 -8.37 4.28 11.39
C THR A 160 -7.91 3.47 12.59
N ILE A 161 -7.75 4.10 13.73
CA ILE A 161 -7.35 3.42 14.97
C ILE A 161 -8.46 3.49 16.01
N ILE A 162 -8.53 2.45 16.82
CA ILE A 162 -9.32 2.43 18.04
C ILE A 162 -8.59 1.62 19.11
N SER A 163 -8.69 2.03 20.35
CA SER A 163 -8.23 1.24 21.49
C SER A 163 -9.40 0.69 22.28
N TYR A 164 -9.37 -0.58 22.53
CA TYR A 164 -10.27 -1.25 23.47
C TYR A 164 -9.60 -1.51 24.83
N GLY A 165 -8.31 -1.16 24.97
CA GLY A 165 -7.57 -1.44 26.19
C GLY A 165 -7.69 -2.91 26.58
N LYS A 166 -8.14 -3.17 27.81
CA LYS A 166 -8.37 -4.52 28.34
C LYS A 166 -9.83 -4.99 28.26
N SER A 167 -10.75 -4.17 27.71
CA SER A 167 -12.18 -4.43 27.75
C SER A 167 -12.67 -5.54 26.84
N GLN A 168 -11.86 -5.93 25.84
CA GLN A 168 -12.20 -6.98 24.86
C GLN A 168 -11.11 -8.06 24.79
N PRO A 169 -10.99 -8.91 25.82
CA PRO A 169 -10.03 -10.01 25.80
C PRO A 169 -10.40 -11.05 24.75
N LEU A 170 -9.39 -11.58 24.05
CA LEU A 170 -9.53 -12.72 23.16
C LEU A 170 -9.59 -14.03 23.96
N ASP A 171 -8.81 -14.09 25.03
CA ASP A 171 -8.78 -15.21 25.97
C ASP A 171 -8.97 -14.64 27.40
N PRO A 172 -10.08 -15.00 28.08
CA PRO A 172 -10.38 -14.47 29.41
C PRO A 172 -9.61 -15.13 30.56
N ALA A 173 -8.75 -16.11 30.29
CA ALA A 173 -8.00 -16.79 31.34
C ALA A 173 -6.92 -15.86 31.96
N HIS A 174 -6.66 -16.06 33.26
CA HIS A 174 -5.74 -15.26 34.07
C HIS A 174 -4.33 -15.87 34.11
N ASN A 175 -3.69 -16.01 32.97
CA ASN A 175 -2.35 -16.59 32.86
C ASN A 175 -1.55 -15.96 31.70
N GLU A 176 -0.23 -16.20 31.66
CA GLU A 176 0.64 -15.58 30.65
C GLU A 176 0.28 -15.98 29.21
N ILE A 177 -0.25 -17.18 28.97
CA ILE A 177 -0.67 -17.63 27.65
C ILE A 177 -1.85 -16.76 27.15
N ALA A 178 -2.86 -16.57 27.99
CA ALA A 178 -4.01 -15.71 27.69
C ALA A 178 -3.58 -14.25 27.54
N TRP A 179 -2.74 -13.74 28.43
CA TRP A 179 -2.24 -12.38 28.36
C TRP A 179 -1.46 -12.12 27.09
N GLN A 180 -0.63 -13.07 26.64
CA GLN A 180 0.10 -12.94 25.37
C GLN A 180 -0.85 -12.84 24.17
N LYS A 181 -1.93 -13.60 24.14
CA LYS A 181 -2.97 -13.52 23.08
C LYS A 181 -3.70 -12.16 23.13
N ASN A 182 -3.92 -11.62 24.32
CA ASN A 182 -4.66 -10.38 24.50
C ASN A 182 -3.81 -9.14 24.13
N ARG A 183 -2.49 -9.18 24.28
CA ARG A 183 -1.58 -8.11 23.88
C ARG A 183 -1.42 -8.08 22.36
N ARG A 184 -2.40 -7.53 21.65
CA ARG A 184 -2.44 -7.58 20.18
C ARG A 184 -2.87 -6.27 19.53
N SER A 185 -2.58 -6.16 18.26
CA SER A 185 -3.23 -5.24 17.33
C SER A 185 -3.91 -6.06 16.25
N GLN A 186 -5.19 -5.82 16.05
CA GLN A 186 -6.05 -6.56 15.12
C GLN A 186 -6.52 -5.65 13.99
N LEU A 187 -6.45 -6.14 12.75
CA LEU A 187 -6.87 -5.41 11.56
C LEU A 187 -8.27 -5.88 11.15
N LYS A 188 -9.19 -4.94 10.91
CA LYS A 188 -10.53 -5.23 10.41
C LYS A 188 -10.88 -4.37 9.21
N ILE A 189 -11.46 -4.95 8.18
CA ILE A 189 -11.97 -4.25 7.01
C ILE A 189 -13.24 -3.50 7.42
N THR A 190 -13.32 -2.21 7.08
CA THR A 190 -14.45 -1.33 7.44
C THR A 190 -15.06 -0.62 6.25
N GLY A 191 -14.43 -0.70 5.08
CA GLY A 191 -14.93 -0.12 3.84
C GLY A 191 -14.19 -0.66 2.62
N LYS A 192 -14.77 -0.43 1.45
CA LYS A 192 -14.26 -0.85 0.14
C LYS A 192 -14.57 0.20 -0.92
#